data_b3687230d7ad58c8478d741a021c14f4
#
_entry.id   b3687230d7ad58c8478d741a021c14f4
#
_cell.length_a   1.000
_cell.length_b   1.000
_cell.length_c   1.000
_cell.angle_alpha   90.00
_cell.angle_beta   90.00
_cell.angle_gamma   90.00
#
_symmetry.space_group_name_H-M   'P 1'
#
loop_
_entity.id
_entity.type
_entity.pdbx_description
1 polymer ?
#
loop_
_entity_poly.entity_id
_entity_poly.type
_entity_poly.pdbx_seq_one_letter_code
_entity_poly.pdbx_strand_id
1 'polypeptide(L)'
;LVEALSESSGETRHTTYHDYSDEMNETKQSVVYTCSDFLQKHGFSHNRYRWTMDVIRYNLDNETQRVDSGLAWHCENDNGNNLITVLLYVRLDDTIIDGNLRYKDKDRNKHCIPIHSGTTIIMDGNVPHKPQDPYGTGKRDLIIVSFKK
;
A
#
# COMPACT_ATOMS: atom_id res chain seq x y z
N LEU A 1 -10.63 -5.08 -9.16
CA LEU A 1 -9.88 -5.77 -8.11
C LEU A 1 -10.28 -5.30 -6.72
N VAL A 2 -10.17 -4.01 -6.45
CA VAL A 2 -10.55 -3.45 -5.14
C VAL A 2 -12.07 -3.53 -4.90
N GLU A 3 -12.88 -3.41 -5.94
CA GLU A 3 -14.34 -3.52 -5.85
C GLU A 3 -14.84 -4.90 -5.39
N ALA A 4 -13.98 -5.92 -5.43
CA ALA A 4 -14.30 -7.23 -4.86
C ALA A 4 -14.27 -7.25 -3.32
N LEU A 5 -13.75 -6.20 -2.68
CA LEU A 5 -13.73 -6.07 -1.23
C LEU A 5 -15.12 -5.66 -0.69
N SER A 6 -15.36 -5.97 0.58
CA SER A 6 -16.62 -5.64 1.25
C SER A 6 -16.96 -4.15 1.18
N GLU A 7 -18.23 -3.87 1.03
CA GLU A 7 -18.79 -2.52 1.07
C GLU A 7 -19.22 -2.06 2.49
N SER A 8 -18.96 -2.87 3.52
CA SER A 8 -19.32 -2.52 4.89
C SER A 8 -18.61 -1.25 5.34
N SER A 9 -19.39 -0.26 5.80
CA SER A 9 -18.86 0.99 6.36
C SER A 9 -18.15 0.74 7.70
N GLY A 10 -17.15 1.56 7.98
CA GLY A 10 -16.39 1.50 9.23
C GLY A 10 -15.43 0.31 9.32
N GLU A 11 -15.26 -0.44 8.24
CA GLU A 11 -14.39 -1.60 8.20
C GLU A 11 -13.17 -1.40 7.32
N THR A 12 -12.07 -2.03 7.74
CA THR A 12 -10.90 -2.24 6.90
C THR A 12 -10.94 -3.65 6.35
N ARG A 13 -10.80 -3.78 5.04
CA ARG A 13 -10.65 -5.08 4.37
C ARG A 13 -9.26 -5.20 3.78
N HIS A 14 -8.63 -6.33 4.04
CA HIS A 14 -7.28 -6.60 3.59
C HIS A 14 -7.19 -8.03 3.08
N THR A 15 -6.68 -8.19 1.87
CA THR A 15 -6.40 -9.50 1.26
C THR A 15 -4.99 -9.50 0.70
N THR A 16 -4.23 -10.54 1.01
CA THR A 16 -2.87 -10.74 0.51
C THR A 16 -2.85 -11.86 -0.52
N TYR A 17 -2.20 -11.60 -1.64
CA TYR A 17 -1.93 -12.58 -2.70
C TYR A 17 -0.42 -12.77 -2.84
N HIS A 18 -0.02 -13.97 -3.17
CA HIS A 18 1.37 -14.34 -3.42
C HIS A 18 1.58 -14.79 -4.86
N ASP A 19 2.81 -14.84 -5.31
CA ASP A 19 3.20 -15.33 -6.63
C ASP A 19 2.73 -16.78 -6.91
N TYR A 20 2.43 -17.54 -5.85
CA TYR A 20 1.93 -18.91 -5.91
C TYR A 20 0.43 -19.04 -5.54
N SER A 21 -0.31 -17.95 -5.40
CA SER A 21 -1.73 -18.01 -5.01
C SER A 21 -2.60 -18.54 -6.15
N ASP A 22 -3.45 -19.53 -5.84
CA ASP A 22 -4.41 -20.13 -6.80
C ASP A 22 -5.48 -19.14 -7.26
N GLU A 23 -5.74 -18.09 -6.47
CA GLU A 23 -6.73 -17.04 -6.78
C GLU A 23 -6.20 -16.00 -7.77
N MET A 24 -4.99 -16.18 -8.28
CA MET A 24 -4.42 -15.28 -9.28
C MET A 24 -5.16 -15.39 -10.61
N ASN A 25 -5.57 -14.27 -11.12
CA ASN A 25 -6.17 -14.14 -12.44
C ASN A 25 -5.38 -13.12 -13.28
N GLU A 26 -5.79 -12.99 -14.54
CA GLU A 26 -5.14 -12.08 -15.49
C GLU A 26 -5.10 -10.63 -15.01
N THR A 27 -6.18 -10.15 -14.39
CA THR A 27 -6.26 -8.78 -13.85
C THR A 27 -5.22 -8.54 -12.75
N LYS A 28 -5.12 -9.46 -11.80
CA LYS A 28 -4.15 -9.36 -10.69
C LYS A 28 -2.71 -9.41 -11.21
N GLN A 29 -2.42 -10.33 -12.13
CA GLN A 29 -1.11 -10.44 -12.76
C GLN A 29 -0.75 -9.18 -13.55
N SER A 30 -1.71 -8.58 -14.24
CA SER A 30 -1.52 -7.33 -14.97
C SER A 30 -1.10 -6.20 -14.04
N VAL A 31 -1.70 -6.09 -12.86
CA VAL A 31 -1.30 -5.10 -11.84
C VAL A 31 0.15 -5.32 -11.41
N VAL A 32 0.51 -6.57 -11.07
CA VAL A 32 1.87 -6.91 -10.63
C VAL A 32 2.90 -6.59 -11.71
N TYR A 33 2.65 -6.99 -12.95
CA TYR A 33 3.59 -6.77 -14.04
C TYR A 33 3.69 -5.30 -14.43
N THR A 34 2.61 -4.54 -14.33
CA THR A 34 2.65 -3.09 -14.51
C THR A 34 3.55 -2.43 -13.44
N CYS A 35 3.46 -2.87 -12.20
CA CYS A 35 4.37 -2.41 -11.13
C CYS A 35 5.83 -2.79 -11.42
N SER A 36 6.07 -4.02 -11.89
CA SER A 36 7.40 -4.48 -12.26
C SER A 36 8.00 -3.63 -13.40
N ASP A 37 7.24 -3.37 -14.43
CA ASP A 37 7.67 -2.55 -15.56
C ASP A 37 7.94 -1.10 -15.12
N PHE A 38 7.15 -0.57 -14.20
CA PHE A 38 7.36 0.74 -13.60
C PHE A 38 8.67 0.81 -12.81
N LEU A 39 8.95 -0.21 -11.99
CA LEU A 39 10.22 -0.31 -11.26
C LEU A 39 11.41 -0.37 -12.21
N GLN A 40 11.33 -1.20 -13.25
CA GLN A 40 12.39 -1.34 -14.25
C GLN A 40 12.64 -0.02 -15.00
N LYS A 41 11.58 0.66 -15.39
CA LYS A 41 11.66 1.98 -16.06
C LYS A 41 12.39 3.01 -15.21
N HIS A 42 12.25 2.95 -13.89
CA HIS A 42 12.90 3.87 -12.94
C HIS A 42 14.25 3.35 -12.43
N GLY A 43 14.79 2.27 -13.00
CA GLY A 43 16.13 1.76 -12.69
C GLY A 43 16.21 0.93 -11.42
N PHE A 44 15.11 0.43 -10.90
CA PHE A 44 15.08 -0.40 -9.69
C PHE A 44 15.18 -1.89 -10.05
N SER A 45 16.24 -2.53 -9.54
CA SER A 45 16.46 -3.96 -9.70
C SER A 45 15.53 -4.76 -8.79
N HIS A 46 14.88 -5.77 -9.34
CA HIS A 46 13.96 -6.63 -8.60
C HIS A 46 13.71 -7.95 -9.33
N ASN A 47 13.19 -8.95 -8.61
CA ASN A 47 12.73 -10.18 -9.19
C ASN A 47 11.24 -10.11 -9.49
N ARG A 48 10.86 -9.98 -10.78
CA ARG A 48 9.45 -9.82 -11.18
C ARG A 48 8.57 -11.04 -10.91
N TYR A 49 9.15 -12.19 -10.58
CA TYR A 49 8.43 -13.43 -10.32
C TYR A 49 8.31 -13.79 -8.84
N ARG A 50 8.90 -12.99 -7.95
CA ARG A 50 8.87 -13.21 -6.50
C ARG A 50 8.28 -11.98 -5.81
N TRP A 51 6.99 -12.04 -5.56
CA TRP A 51 6.22 -10.88 -5.10
C TRP A 51 5.09 -11.27 -4.15
N THR A 52 4.60 -10.27 -3.42
CA THR A 52 3.33 -10.28 -2.72
C THR A 52 2.50 -9.07 -3.14
N MET A 53 1.19 -9.20 -3.13
CA MET A 53 0.27 -8.11 -3.41
C MET A 53 -0.78 -8.03 -2.32
N ASP A 54 -0.83 -6.88 -1.64
CA ASP A 54 -1.86 -6.56 -0.66
C ASP A 54 -2.89 -5.62 -1.29
N VAL A 55 -4.16 -5.95 -1.12
CA VAL A 55 -5.29 -5.12 -1.55
C VAL A 55 -6.05 -4.72 -0.31
N ILE A 56 -6.12 -3.42 -0.04
CA ILE A 56 -6.65 -2.88 1.22
C ILE A 56 -7.72 -1.84 0.90
N ARG A 57 -8.89 -1.98 1.53
CA ARG A 57 -9.94 -0.96 1.52
C ARG A 57 -10.26 -0.52 2.93
N TYR A 58 -10.25 0.77 3.13
CA TYR A 58 -10.81 1.43 4.30
C TYR A 58 -12.16 2.01 3.94
N ASN A 59 -13.22 1.56 4.61
CA ASN A 59 -14.55 2.16 4.55
C ASN A 59 -14.73 3.02 5.79
N LEU A 60 -14.62 4.33 5.65
CA LEU A 60 -14.71 5.27 6.76
C LEU A 60 -16.13 5.81 6.87
N ASP A 61 -16.68 5.81 8.07
CA ASP A 61 -18.04 6.29 8.36
C ASP A 61 -18.09 7.25 9.56
N ASN A 62 -16.95 7.69 10.05
CA ASN A 62 -16.87 8.52 11.24
C ASN A 62 -16.10 9.81 10.97
N GLU A 63 -16.78 10.94 11.04
CA GLU A 63 -16.21 12.27 10.78
C GLU A 63 -15.28 12.76 11.90
N THR A 64 -15.35 12.18 13.09
CA THR A 64 -14.66 12.69 14.27
C THR A 64 -13.60 11.77 14.85
N GLN A 65 -13.63 10.49 14.54
CA GLN A 65 -12.69 9.51 15.07
C GLN A 65 -11.76 8.98 13.97
N ARG A 66 -10.48 8.94 14.29
CA ARG A 66 -9.48 8.30 13.43
C ARG A 66 -9.66 6.78 13.47
N VAL A 67 -9.55 6.16 12.33
CA VAL A 67 -9.46 4.70 12.26
C VAL A 67 -8.07 4.31 12.74
N ASP A 68 -7.99 3.63 13.88
CA ASP A 68 -6.74 3.05 14.34
C ASP A 68 -6.37 1.88 13.43
N SER A 69 -5.35 2.07 12.61
CA SER A 69 -4.84 1.02 11.74
C SER A 69 -4.08 -0.07 12.49
N GLY A 70 -3.76 0.16 13.77
CA GLY A 70 -2.91 -0.73 14.57
C GLY A 70 -1.45 -0.80 14.10
N LEU A 71 -1.08 -0.04 13.08
CA LEU A 71 0.25 -0.08 12.51
C LEU A 71 1.22 0.81 13.30
N ALA A 72 2.24 0.20 13.86
CA ALA A 72 3.39 0.92 14.41
C ALA A 72 4.36 1.34 13.29
N TRP A 73 5.42 2.07 13.66
CA TRP A 73 6.56 2.26 12.77
C TRP A 73 7.16 0.90 12.41
N HIS A 74 7.29 0.61 11.12
CA HIS A 74 7.79 -0.67 10.63
C HIS A 74 8.58 -0.52 9.33
N CYS A 75 9.28 -1.57 8.95
CA CYS A 75 9.93 -1.73 7.66
C CYS A 75 9.33 -2.96 6.96
N GLU A 76 9.35 -2.96 5.62
CA GLU A 76 8.86 -4.12 4.84
C GLU A 76 9.89 -5.25 4.81
N ASN A 77 11.19 -4.95 4.96
CA ASN A 77 12.21 -5.98 5.06
C ASN A 77 12.12 -6.67 6.42
N ASP A 78 11.78 -7.95 6.41
CA ASP A 78 11.80 -8.80 7.57
C ASP A 78 12.40 -10.17 7.25
N ASN A 79 12.79 -10.92 8.26
CA ASN A 79 13.24 -12.33 8.14
C ASN A 79 14.24 -12.59 7.00
N GLY A 80 15.12 -11.63 6.70
CA GLY A 80 16.12 -11.72 5.63
C GLY A 80 15.57 -11.47 4.22
N ASN A 81 14.30 -11.12 4.08
CA ASN A 81 13.75 -10.68 2.80
C ASN A 81 14.23 -9.26 2.50
N ASN A 82 14.82 -9.07 1.33
CA ASN A 82 15.22 -7.76 0.83
C ASN A 82 14.20 -7.35 -0.24
N LEU A 83 13.33 -6.41 0.10
CA LEU A 83 12.16 -6.05 -0.70
C LEU A 83 12.27 -4.64 -1.28
N ILE A 84 11.63 -4.46 -2.43
CA ILE A 84 11.24 -3.16 -2.96
C ILE A 84 9.73 -3.15 -3.13
N THR A 85 9.09 -2.07 -2.72
CA THR A 85 7.63 -2.00 -2.61
C THR A 85 7.09 -0.84 -3.43
N VAL A 86 6.01 -1.10 -4.15
CA VAL A 86 5.22 -0.09 -4.86
C VAL A 86 3.87 0.04 -4.15
N LEU A 87 3.57 1.25 -3.68
CA LEU A 87 2.28 1.60 -3.09
C LEU A 87 1.45 2.37 -4.11
N LEU A 88 0.28 1.84 -4.44
CA LEU A 88 -0.66 2.44 -5.38
C LEU A 88 -1.91 2.88 -4.63
N TYR A 89 -2.08 4.19 -4.44
CA TYR A 89 -3.29 4.76 -3.87
C TYR A 89 -4.33 4.94 -4.97
N VAL A 90 -5.12 3.89 -5.20
CA VAL A 90 -6.05 3.79 -6.33
C VAL A 90 -7.22 4.75 -6.17
N ARG A 91 -7.70 4.90 -4.94
CA ARG A 91 -8.82 5.76 -4.61
C ARG A 91 -8.60 6.39 -3.23
N LEU A 92 -8.86 7.67 -3.16
CA LEU A 92 -8.98 8.40 -1.90
C LEU A 92 -10.09 9.42 -2.08
N ASP A 93 -11.21 9.19 -1.42
CA ASP A 93 -12.32 10.14 -1.45
C ASP A 93 -11.89 11.43 -0.75
N ASP A 94 -12.27 12.59 -1.30
CA ASP A 94 -11.87 13.91 -0.83
C ASP A 94 -12.50 14.30 0.52
N THR A 95 -13.47 13.52 0.96
CA THR A 95 -14.07 13.61 2.30
C THR A 95 -13.25 12.93 3.41
N ILE A 96 -12.16 12.26 3.03
CA ILE A 96 -11.23 11.64 3.97
C ILE A 96 -10.14 12.65 4.33
N ILE A 97 -9.86 12.75 5.62
CA ILE A 97 -8.86 13.66 6.19
C ILE A 97 -7.68 12.85 6.73
N ASP A 98 -6.48 13.35 6.52
CA ASP A 98 -5.22 12.68 6.86
C ASP A 98 -5.02 11.34 6.10
N GLY A 99 -4.38 10.37 6.74
CA GLY A 99 -4.00 9.13 6.06
C GLY A 99 -2.76 9.26 5.20
N ASN A 100 -2.00 10.34 5.35
CA ASN A 100 -0.73 10.54 4.66
C ASN A 100 0.32 9.52 5.12
N LEU A 101 1.33 9.27 4.28
CA LEU A 101 2.41 8.36 4.64
C LEU A 101 3.54 9.12 5.32
N ARG A 102 3.90 8.71 6.54
CA ARG A 102 5.08 9.19 7.24
C ARG A 102 6.22 8.21 7.06
N TYR A 103 7.42 8.71 6.85
CA TYR A 103 8.63 7.90 6.76
C TYR A 103 9.81 8.58 7.46
N LYS A 104 10.85 7.80 7.74
CA LYS A 104 12.12 8.30 8.24
C LYS A 104 13.19 8.12 7.18
N ASP A 105 13.96 9.18 6.95
CA ASP A 105 15.12 9.12 6.06
C ASP A 105 16.31 8.42 6.75
N LYS A 106 17.43 8.33 6.03
CA LYS A 106 18.67 7.70 6.53
C LYS A 106 19.23 8.39 7.78
N ASP A 107 18.95 9.66 7.96
CA ASP A 107 19.38 10.44 9.14
C ASP A 107 18.30 10.43 10.24
N ARG A 108 17.26 9.59 10.07
CA ARG A 108 16.13 9.42 11.00
C ARG A 108 15.21 10.64 11.12
N ASN A 109 15.34 11.61 10.23
CA ASN A 109 14.40 12.72 10.14
C ASN A 109 13.05 12.22 9.64
N LYS A 110 11.98 12.71 10.26
CA LYS A 110 10.60 12.35 9.89
C LYS A 110 10.09 13.23 8.76
N HIS A 111 9.47 12.60 7.79
CA HIS A 111 8.82 13.25 6.65
C HIS A 111 7.38 12.75 6.52
N CYS A 112 6.57 13.55 5.84
CA CYS A 112 5.18 13.22 5.54
C CYS A 112 4.92 13.43 4.06
N ILE A 113 4.41 12.39 3.39
CA ILE A 113 4.03 12.45 1.98
C ILE A 113 2.51 12.62 1.92
N PRO A 114 1.99 13.72 1.35
CA PRO A 114 0.57 13.88 1.08
C PRO A 114 0.08 12.83 0.09
N ILE A 115 -1.04 12.19 0.40
CA ILE A 115 -1.61 11.13 -0.42
C ILE A 115 -2.87 11.65 -1.12
N HIS A 116 -2.96 11.39 -2.41
CA HIS A 116 -4.11 11.67 -3.27
C HIS A 116 -4.45 10.44 -4.10
N SER A 117 -5.63 10.41 -4.68
CA SER A 117 -5.96 9.38 -5.69
C SER A 117 -4.93 9.39 -6.82
N GLY A 118 -4.38 8.23 -7.14
CA GLY A 118 -3.34 8.07 -8.15
C GLY A 118 -1.91 8.26 -7.65
N THR A 119 -1.70 8.63 -6.39
CA THR A 119 -0.34 8.69 -5.82
C THR A 119 0.31 7.32 -5.86
N THR A 120 1.52 7.26 -6.41
CA THR A 120 2.34 6.05 -6.48
C THR A 120 3.66 6.31 -5.78
N ILE A 121 4.02 5.43 -4.85
CA ILE A 121 5.26 5.52 -4.08
C ILE A 121 6.08 4.26 -4.30
N ILE A 122 7.35 4.44 -4.66
CA ILE A 122 8.34 3.37 -4.61
C ILE A 122 9.12 3.51 -3.31
N MET A 123 9.25 2.43 -2.59
CA MET A 123 9.91 2.42 -1.28
C MET A 123 10.83 1.21 -1.15
N ASP A 124 12.07 1.47 -0.74
CA ASP A 124 12.96 0.40 -0.28
C ASP A 124 12.41 -0.21 1.01
N GLY A 125 12.47 -1.53 1.13
CA GLY A 125 11.94 -2.24 2.28
C GLY A 125 12.60 -1.89 3.62
N ASN A 126 13.78 -1.27 3.61
CA ASN A 126 14.46 -0.79 4.81
C ASN A 126 13.95 0.55 5.33
N VAL A 127 13.09 1.25 4.59
CA VAL A 127 12.60 2.57 4.99
C VAL A 127 11.57 2.42 6.10
N PRO A 128 11.84 2.93 7.32
CA PRO A 128 10.86 2.95 8.38
C PRO A 128 9.72 3.89 8.01
N HIS A 129 8.49 3.39 8.09
CA HIS A 129 7.31 4.18 7.75
C HIS A 129 6.12 3.84 8.65
N LYS A 130 5.17 4.75 8.67
CA LYS A 130 3.91 4.60 9.39
C LYS A 130 2.85 5.44 8.70
N PRO A 131 1.76 4.85 8.20
CA PRO A 131 0.61 5.62 7.74
C PRO A 131 0.00 6.43 8.89
N GLN A 132 -0.48 7.64 8.59
CA GLN A 132 -1.37 8.35 9.52
C GLN A 132 -2.73 7.68 9.52
N ASP A 133 -3.36 7.64 10.68
CA ASP A 133 -4.74 7.15 10.78
C ASP A 133 -5.69 8.13 10.10
N PRO A 134 -6.44 7.70 9.08
CA PRO A 134 -7.41 8.56 8.41
C PRO A 134 -8.69 8.69 9.24
N TYR A 135 -9.45 9.76 8.99
CA TYR A 135 -10.80 9.92 9.50
C TYR A 135 -11.68 10.63 8.47
N GLY A 136 -12.98 10.70 8.72
CA GLY A 136 -13.95 11.25 7.79
C GLY A 136 -14.87 10.15 7.26
N THR A 137 -15.42 10.38 6.08
CA THR A 137 -16.32 9.42 5.41
C THR A 137 -15.81 9.11 4.02
N GLY A 138 -16.08 7.90 3.53
CA GLY A 138 -15.71 7.50 2.18
C GLY A 138 -14.77 6.30 2.13
N LYS A 139 -14.20 6.07 0.96
CA LYS A 139 -13.35 4.92 0.68
C LYS A 139 -11.92 5.35 0.37
N ARG A 140 -10.99 4.57 0.91
CA ARG A 140 -9.57 4.64 0.59
C ARG A 140 -9.13 3.26 0.15
N ASP A 141 -8.66 3.15 -1.08
CA ASP A 141 -8.21 1.90 -1.67
C ASP A 141 -6.73 1.97 -1.97
N LEU A 142 -6.00 0.99 -1.48
CA LEU A 142 -4.56 0.87 -1.60
C LEU A 142 -4.19 -0.52 -2.11
N ILE A 143 -3.31 -0.57 -3.09
CA ILE A 143 -2.65 -1.80 -3.53
C ILE A 143 -1.17 -1.65 -3.22
N ILE A 144 -0.60 -2.65 -2.56
CA ILE A 144 0.83 -2.70 -2.24
C ILE A 144 1.41 -3.92 -2.96
N VAL A 145 2.38 -3.71 -3.82
CA VAL A 145 3.09 -4.80 -4.48
C VAL A 145 4.55 -4.77 -4.03
N SER A 146 4.99 -5.84 -3.39
CA SER A 146 6.37 -5.98 -2.89
C SER A 146 7.09 -7.06 -3.68
N PHE A 147 8.27 -6.74 -4.18
CA PHE A 147 9.13 -7.67 -4.93
C PHE A 147 10.40 -7.95 -4.13
N LYS A 148 10.88 -9.18 -4.22
CA LYS A 148 12.26 -9.47 -3.79
C LYS A 148 13.25 -8.78 -4.74
N LYS A 149 14.27 -8.25 -4.15
CA LYS A 149 15.39 -7.70 -4.92
C LYS A 149 16.27 -8.79 -5.49
#